data_b801c9eadc0cc4db1751b814c0edb444
#
_entry.id   b801c9eadc0cc4db1751b814c0edb444
#
_cell.length_a   1.000
_cell.length_b   1.000
_cell.length_c   1.000
_cell.angle_alpha   90.00
_cell.angle_beta   90.00
_cell.angle_gamma   90.00
#
_symmetry.space_group_name_H-M   'P 1'
#
loop_
_entity.id
_entity.type
_entity.pdbx_description
1 polymer ?
#
loop_
_entity_poly.entity_id
_entity_poly.type
_entity_poly.pdbx_seq_one_letter_code
_entity_poly.pdbx_strand_id
1 'polypeptide(L)'
;MAEARSAGPAPAQVQARILVVCLGNICRSPMAEGLLRARIERSRFAGRVELDSAGTGAWHVGHPPDPRAIACVGAAGVDIAGLRGRQVTREDFHHFDWLLCADRQKIGRASCRERV
;
A
#
# COMPACT_ATOMS: atom_id res chain seq x y z
N MET A 1 7.52 9.50 -15.52
CA MET A 1 7.58 8.88 -15.19
C MET A 1 7.52 8.46 -15.16
N ALA A 2 7.31 8.67 -15.52
CA ALA A 2 7.33 8.11 -15.33
C ALA A 2 7.58 7.80 -15.53
N GLU A 3 7.67 8.20 -15.91
CA GLU A 3 8.09 7.61 -15.91
C GLU A 3 8.62 7.37 -15.40
N ALA A 4 8.81 8.55 -15.38
CA ALA A 4 9.59 7.86 -14.72
C ALA A 4 8.98 6.94 -14.20
N ARG A 5 8.18 7.18 -14.27
CA ARG A 5 7.78 6.04 -14.20
C ARG A 5 8.10 5.26 -15.31
N SER A 6 8.34 5.78 -16.33
CA SER A 6 8.79 4.98 -17.40
C SER A 6 10.08 4.31 -17.11
N ALA A 7 10.77 4.77 -16.11
CA ALA A 7 11.97 4.09 -15.70
C ALA A 7 11.68 2.86 -14.87
N GLY A 8 10.43 2.59 -14.59
CA GLY A 8 10.09 1.42 -13.83
C GLY A 8 10.40 0.15 -14.57
N PRO A 9 10.41 -0.99 -13.88
CA PRO A 9 10.70 -2.26 -14.52
C PRO A 9 9.61 -2.64 -15.50
N ALA A 10 9.96 -3.43 -16.47
CA ALA A 10 8.96 -3.99 -17.36
C ALA A 10 7.98 -4.81 -16.54
N PRO A 11 6.71 -4.86 -16.94
CA PRO A 11 5.74 -5.64 -16.18
C PRO A 11 6.14 -7.08 -15.96
N ALA A 12 6.88 -7.66 -16.90
CA ALA A 12 7.32 -9.05 -16.77
C ALA A 12 8.30 -9.24 -15.62
N GLN A 13 8.89 -8.15 -15.10
CA GLN A 13 9.82 -8.26 -14.00
C GLN A 13 9.15 -8.20 -12.64
N VAL A 14 7.88 -7.86 -12.60
CA VAL A 14 7.14 -7.83 -11.34
C VAL A 14 6.89 -9.25 -10.89
N GLN A 15 7.35 -9.59 -9.69
CA GLN A 15 7.24 -10.93 -9.15
C GLN A 15 6.15 -11.06 -8.11
N ALA A 16 5.75 -9.97 -7.49
CA ALA A 16 4.69 -10.00 -6.49
C ALA A 16 3.94 -8.68 -6.51
N ARG A 17 2.64 -8.76 -6.28
CA ARG A 17 1.77 -7.60 -6.18
C ARG A 17 1.07 -7.63 -4.85
N ILE A 18 1.28 -6.59 -4.04
CA ILE A 18 0.84 -6.56 -2.66
C ILE A 18 -0.02 -5.32 -2.44
N LEU A 19 -1.19 -5.53 -1.86
CA LEU A 19 -2.09 -4.44 -1.47
C LEU A 19 -2.22 -4.44 0.04
N VAL A 20 -1.96 -3.30 0.67
CA VAL A 20 -2.14 -3.14 2.10
C VAL A 20 -3.49 -2.49 2.33
N VAL A 21 -4.29 -3.06 3.22
CA VAL A 21 -5.68 -2.62 3.42
C VAL A 21 -5.89 -2.24 4.87
N CYS A 22 -6.54 -1.11 5.09
CA CYS A 22 -7.06 -0.76 6.42
C CYS A 22 -8.43 -0.14 6.23
N LEU A 23 -9.01 0.39 7.30
CA LEU A 23 -10.38 0.89 7.22
C LEU A 23 -10.48 2.13 6.35
N GLY A 24 -9.71 3.16 6.64
CA GLY A 24 -9.86 4.46 5.97
C GLY A 24 -8.80 4.80 4.95
N ASN A 25 -7.72 4.04 4.90
CA ASN A 25 -6.60 4.28 3.98
C ASN A 25 -5.95 5.66 4.19
N ILE A 26 -5.92 6.12 5.44
CA ILE A 26 -5.24 7.39 5.75
C ILE A 26 -4.21 7.24 6.85
N CYS A 27 -4.12 6.10 7.52
CA CYS A 27 -3.21 5.95 8.64
C CYS A 27 -2.34 4.71 8.49
N ARG A 28 -2.89 3.54 8.84
CA ARG A 28 -2.07 2.33 8.91
C ARG A 28 -1.61 1.84 7.56
N SER A 29 -2.51 1.77 6.58
CA SER A 29 -2.11 1.22 5.29
C SER A 29 -1.16 2.14 4.53
N PRO A 30 -1.33 3.48 4.53
CA PRO A 30 -0.32 4.30 3.86
C PRO A 30 1.01 4.29 4.58
N MET A 31 1.03 4.20 5.93
CA MET A 31 2.29 4.05 6.64
C MET A 31 2.98 2.75 6.27
N ALA A 32 2.23 1.65 6.26
CA ALA A 32 2.79 0.36 5.90
C ALA A 32 3.27 0.35 4.47
N GLU A 33 2.51 0.95 3.57
CA GLU A 33 2.92 1.04 2.17
C GLU A 33 4.25 1.78 2.05
N GLY A 34 4.37 2.92 2.71
CA GLY A 34 5.60 3.71 2.62
C GLY A 34 6.79 2.99 3.20
N LEU A 35 6.62 2.39 4.37
CA LEU A 35 7.72 1.68 5.02
C LEU A 35 8.15 0.45 4.22
N LEU A 36 7.18 -0.30 3.71
CA LEU A 36 7.49 -1.47 2.90
C LEU A 36 8.18 -1.07 1.60
N ARG A 37 7.70 -0.01 0.96
CA ARG A 37 8.30 0.46 -0.28
C ARG A 37 9.76 0.83 -0.05
N ALA A 38 10.04 1.53 1.04
CA ALA A 38 11.41 1.93 1.36
C ALA A 38 12.31 0.72 1.59
N ARG A 39 11.78 -0.30 2.28
CA ARG A 39 12.55 -1.52 2.52
C ARG A 39 12.81 -2.28 1.23
N ILE A 40 11.80 -2.38 0.39
CA ILE A 40 11.91 -3.11 -0.87
C ILE A 40 12.91 -2.43 -1.78
N GLU A 41 12.91 -1.11 -1.82
CA GLU A 41 13.82 -0.37 -2.69
C GLU A 41 15.28 -0.53 -2.28
N ARG A 42 15.52 -0.91 -1.03
CA ARG A 42 16.89 -1.16 -0.56
C ARG A 42 17.26 -2.63 -0.61
N SER A 43 16.43 -3.45 -1.19
CA SER A 43 16.66 -4.89 -1.27
C SER A 43 16.89 -5.29 -2.71
N ARG A 44 17.23 -6.56 -2.90
CA ARG A 44 17.39 -7.10 -4.25
C ARG A 44 16.07 -7.21 -4.99
N PHE A 45 14.96 -6.96 -4.31
CA PHE A 45 13.65 -7.01 -4.94
C PHE A 45 13.18 -5.65 -5.45
N ALA A 46 14.06 -4.65 -5.43
CA ALA A 46 13.72 -3.33 -5.94
C ALA A 46 13.22 -3.47 -7.39
N GLY A 47 12.08 -2.85 -7.67
CA GLY A 47 11.48 -2.93 -9.00
C GLY A 47 10.76 -4.22 -9.31
N ARG A 48 10.74 -5.17 -8.38
CA ARG A 48 10.11 -6.46 -8.62
C ARG A 48 8.83 -6.66 -7.83
N VAL A 49 8.43 -5.68 -7.04
CA VAL A 49 7.22 -5.76 -6.23
C VAL A 49 6.36 -4.55 -6.53
N GLU A 50 5.11 -4.82 -6.90
CA GLU A 50 4.12 -3.77 -7.04
C GLU A 50 3.42 -3.63 -5.71
N LEU A 51 3.33 -2.41 -5.18
CA LEU A 51 2.82 -2.16 -3.86
C LEU A 51 1.84 -1.01 -3.89
N ASP A 52 0.70 -1.17 -3.21
CA ASP A 52 -0.30 -0.12 -3.13
C ASP A 52 -1.05 -0.30 -1.82
N SER A 53 -1.94 0.64 -1.52
CA SER A 53 -2.78 0.55 -0.34
C SER A 53 -4.18 1.03 -0.66
N ALA A 54 -5.16 0.58 0.13
CA ALA A 54 -6.55 0.95 -0.07
C ALA A 54 -7.29 0.81 1.25
N GLY A 55 -8.48 1.41 1.33
CA GLY A 55 -9.34 1.29 2.48
C GLY A 55 -10.57 0.48 2.16
N THR A 56 -11.17 -0.12 3.18
CA THR A 56 -12.45 -0.80 2.99
C THR A 56 -13.59 0.21 2.94
N GLY A 57 -13.43 1.38 3.56
CA GLY A 57 -14.42 2.43 3.50
C GLY A 57 -14.04 3.50 2.51
N ALA A 58 -15.02 4.37 2.19
CA ALA A 58 -14.82 5.40 1.19
C ALA A 58 -14.70 6.80 1.79
N TRP A 59 -14.65 6.92 3.11
CA TRP A 59 -14.72 8.24 3.76
C TRP A 59 -13.59 9.17 3.38
N HIS A 60 -12.44 8.62 3.08
CA HIS A 60 -11.24 9.43 2.86
C HIS A 60 -10.68 9.30 1.45
N VAL A 61 -11.53 8.92 0.51
CA VAL A 61 -11.08 8.80 -0.87
C VAL A 61 -10.58 10.16 -1.36
N GLY A 62 -9.39 10.17 -1.94
CA GLY A 62 -8.79 11.38 -2.45
C GLY A 62 -8.05 12.22 -1.42
N HIS A 63 -8.14 11.84 -0.13
CA HIS A 63 -7.49 12.60 0.92
C HIS A 63 -6.05 12.14 1.13
N PRO A 64 -5.17 13.03 1.58
CA PRO A 64 -3.82 12.62 1.97
C PRO A 64 -3.86 11.81 3.25
N PRO A 65 -2.76 11.16 3.61
CA PRO A 65 -2.69 10.46 4.89
C PRO A 65 -2.89 11.43 6.06
N ASP A 66 -3.30 10.87 7.19
CA ASP A 66 -3.42 11.63 8.43
C ASP A 66 -2.08 12.31 8.73
N PRO A 67 -2.11 13.60 9.15
CA PRO A 67 -0.85 14.30 9.44
C PRO A 67 0.02 13.58 10.46
N ARG A 68 -0.58 12.89 11.42
CA ARG A 68 0.20 12.15 12.40
C ARG A 68 0.91 10.96 11.78
N ALA A 69 0.27 10.34 10.79
CA ALA A 69 0.91 9.23 10.07
C ALA A 69 2.08 9.75 9.23
N ILE A 70 1.89 10.88 8.56
CA ILE A 70 2.96 11.49 7.79
C ILE A 70 4.15 11.81 8.68
N ALA A 71 3.89 12.39 9.86
CA ALA A 71 4.97 12.75 10.77
C ALA A 71 5.66 11.51 11.31
N CYS A 72 4.89 10.48 11.62
CA CYS A 72 5.43 9.26 12.20
C CYS A 72 6.46 8.59 11.27
N VAL A 73 6.09 8.35 10.03
CA VAL A 73 7.03 7.71 9.11
C VAL A 73 8.06 8.71 8.58
N GLY A 74 7.73 9.99 8.60
CA GLY A 74 8.68 11.03 8.24
C GLY A 74 9.88 11.05 9.15
N ALA A 75 9.69 10.73 10.43
CA ALA A 75 10.79 10.63 11.38
C ALA A 75 11.74 9.51 11.01
N ALA A 76 11.28 8.53 10.26
CA ALA A 76 12.11 7.43 9.78
C ALA A 76 12.63 7.69 8.36
N GLY A 77 12.43 8.89 7.83
CA GLY A 77 12.92 9.25 6.51
C GLY A 77 12.01 8.82 5.37
N VAL A 78 10.76 8.49 5.66
CA VAL A 78 9.82 8.03 4.65
C VAL A 78 8.75 9.09 4.43
N ASP A 79 8.54 9.48 3.17
CA ASP A 79 7.56 10.50 2.82
C ASP A 79 6.34 9.84 2.18
N ILE A 80 5.20 9.97 2.85
CA ILE A 80 3.94 9.45 2.31
C ILE A 80 2.95 10.56 1.99
N ALA A 81 3.39 11.82 2.04
CA ALA A 81 2.47 12.95 1.88
C ALA A 81 1.80 12.96 0.52
N GLY A 82 2.41 12.36 -0.49
CA GLY A 82 1.85 12.33 -1.84
C GLY A 82 0.83 11.25 -2.07
N LEU A 83 0.67 10.33 -1.14
CA LEU A 83 -0.31 9.28 -1.29
C LEU A 83 -1.72 9.82 -1.13
N ARG A 84 -2.69 9.16 -1.75
CA ARG A 84 -4.09 9.55 -1.65
C ARG A 84 -4.93 8.33 -1.36
N GLY A 85 -5.93 8.52 -0.50
CA GLY A 85 -6.82 7.44 -0.14
C GLY A 85 -7.63 6.95 -1.32
N ARG A 86 -7.87 5.66 -1.35
CA ARG A 86 -8.79 5.05 -2.30
C ARG A 86 -9.49 3.88 -1.65
N GLN A 87 -10.59 3.48 -2.21
CA GLN A 87 -11.34 2.34 -1.69
C GLN A 87 -10.92 1.08 -2.43
N VAL A 88 -10.87 -0.03 -1.71
CA VAL A 88 -10.55 -1.32 -2.33
C VAL A 88 -11.68 -1.68 -3.30
N THR A 89 -11.32 -2.28 -4.44
CA THR A 89 -12.27 -2.65 -5.47
C THR A 89 -12.23 -4.15 -5.69
N ARG A 90 -13.23 -4.63 -6.43
CA ARG A 90 -13.26 -6.05 -6.77
C ARG A 90 -12.04 -6.42 -7.62
N GLU A 91 -11.62 -5.54 -8.49
CA GLU A 91 -10.46 -5.80 -9.35
C GLU A 91 -9.19 -6.00 -8.53
N ASP A 92 -9.09 -5.38 -7.36
CA ASP A 92 -7.91 -5.55 -6.52
C ASP A 92 -7.73 -7.01 -6.13
N PHE A 93 -8.83 -7.73 -5.92
CA PHE A 93 -8.74 -9.14 -5.53
C PHE A 93 -8.21 -10.02 -6.65
N HIS A 94 -8.30 -9.56 -7.89
CA HIS A 94 -7.76 -10.31 -9.02
C HIS A 94 -6.36 -9.85 -9.38
N HIS A 95 -6.06 -8.59 -9.15
CA HIS A 95 -4.78 -8.02 -9.54
C HIS A 95 -3.67 -8.31 -8.55
N PHE A 96 -3.95 -8.21 -7.27
CA PHE A 96 -2.92 -8.37 -6.25
C PHE A 96 -2.83 -9.81 -5.78
N ASP A 97 -1.57 -10.25 -5.59
CA ASP A 97 -1.32 -11.60 -5.09
C ASP A 97 -1.62 -11.70 -3.60
N TRP A 98 -1.38 -10.59 -2.87
CA TRP A 98 -1.55 -10.55 -1.42
C TRP A 98 -2.31 -9.32 -1.01
N LEU A 99 -3.29 -9.50 -0.13
CA LEU A 99 -3.98 -8.40 0.53
C LEU A 99 -3.64 -8.49 2.00
N LEU A 100 -2.80 -7.55 2.46
CA LEU A 100 -2.33 -7.54 3.83
C LEU A 100 -3.20 -6.57 4.64
N CYS A 101 -3.78 -7.05 5.72
CA CYS A 101 -4.68 -6.25 6.54
C CYS A 101 -3.90 -5.59 7.66
N ALA A 102 -3.93 -4.26 7.69
CA ALA A 102 -3.22 -3.49 8.68
C ALA A 102 -4.08 -3.13 9.88
N ASP A 103 -5.32 -3.61 9.91
CA ASP A 103 -6.28 -3.32 10.96
C ASP A 103 -6.61 -4.60 11.68
N ARG A 104 -6.51 -4.59 13.00
CA ARG A 104 -6.76 -5.79 13.78
C ARG A 104 -8.16 -6.34 13.52
N GLN A 105 -9.14 -5.47 13.34
CA GLN A 105 -10.50 -5.93 13.07
C GLN A 105 -10.59 -6.67 11.75
N LYS A 106 -9.75 -6.31 10.79
CA LYS A 106 -9.76 -6.99 9.51
C LYS A 106 -9.20 -8.38 9.59
N ILE A 107 -8.27 -8.59 10.53
CA ILE A 107 -7.69 -9.91 10.72
C ILE A 107 -8.78 -10.90 11.10
N GLY A 108 -9.80 -10.46 11.81
CA GLY A 108 -10.88 -11.33 12.20
C GLY A 108 -11.89 -11.63 11.11
N ARG A 109 -11.76 -11.00 9.96
CA ARG A 109 -12.69 -11.21 8.87
C ARG A 109 -12.16 -12.28 7.94
N ALA A 110 -13.08 -13.02 7.34
CA ALA A 110 -12.71 -14.17 6.52
C ALA A 110 -11.76 -13.79 5.39
N SER A 111 -12.04 -12.69 4.70
CA SER A 111 -11.22 -12.31 3.57
C SER A 111 -9.78 -12.02 3.97
N CYS A 112 -9.58 -11.41 5.12
CA CYS A 112 -8.24 -11.12 5.58
C CYS A 112 -7.53 -12.39 6.05
N ARG A 113 -8.25 -13.26 6.74
CA ARG A 113 -7.64 -14.50 7.22
C ARG A 113 -7.21 -15.38 6.08
N GLU A 114 -7.93 -15.35 4.99
CA GLU A 114 -7.59 -16.19 3.85
C GLU A 114 -6.34 -15.73 3.15
N ARG A 115 -5.94 -14.50 3.36
CA ARG A 115 -4.75 -13.97 2.73
C ARG A 115 -3.52 -14.09 3.61
N VAL A 116 -3.72 -14.24 4.87
CA VAL A 116 -2.62 -14.23 5.82
C VAL A 116 -2.10 -15.63 6.17
#